data_33ca68af890c63ec1a988bd731c2c41d
#
_entry.id   33ca68af890c63ec1a988bd731c2c41d
#
_cell.length_a   1.000
_cell.length_b   1.000
_cell.length_c   1.000
_cell.angle_alpha   90.00
_cell.angle_beta   90.00
_cell.angle_gamma   90.00
#
_symmetry.space_group_name_H-M   'P 1'
#
loop_
_entity.id
_entity.type
_entity.pdbx_description
1 polymer ?
#
loop_
_entity_poly.entity_id
_entity_poly.type
_entity_poly.pdbx_seq_one_letter_code
_entity_poly.pdbx_strand_id
1 'polypeptide(L)'
;MKKQIYKILFLLAVAGTLFSCDVEEFSDLNNPEVDAFNENLTRGDLQDLVGGILYSSRVRLGTYYDDCGVIGREYWRFSSSDPRFTSDLLGGENAVLDNNTFYITNPWAARYRTVKNANLILGFLDSQDLSAQFSNAEVAATRGLLQTFIGYELLLNLNLTNENGIRTDVADADNLGPIVSRTQALADIRNFLVAGAENLANGGPEFPFVLSSGFDGFNTPSSFLQANKAISARVAAYQGDMAAVRTFLDDSFLNLSSSDLNTGIYHNFSLNATDIANPMFFPLGATTAGARIMEPNFLADAEAGDFRVFGNPELNTLGKVVERESEITLDGLTGNYDVFVYPSQESSIPIIRNEELILLYAEANINSNPGEAIAALNLIRESAGLDPYTGDTDAAALTDEMLNQRRYSLYAEGHRWIDVRRYGRLDELPLARPEDDVFSQFPIPLTEGN
;
A
#
# COMPACT_ATOMS: atom_id res chain seq x y z
N MET A 1 -56.54 10.52 50.22
CA MET A 1 -56.40 11.39 49.05
C MET A 1 -54.91 11.73 48.71
N LYS A 2 -54.06 12.20 49.61
CA LYS A 2 -52.64 12.55 49.29
C LYS A 2 -51.80 11.40 48.70
N LYS A 3 -51.94 10.13 49.24
CA LYS A 3 -51.18 8.98 48.72
C LYS A 3 -51.57 8.53 47.28
N GLN A 4 -52.77 8.82 46.83
CA GLN A 4 -53.18 8.52 45.45
C GLN A 4 -52.68 9.56 44.44
N ILE A 5 -52.57 10.82 44.88
CA ILE A 5 -52.02 11.90 44.03
C ILE A 5 -50.55 11.65 43.75
N TYR A 6 -49.76 11.20 44.73
CA TYR A 6 -48.35 10.86 44.49
C TYR A 6 -48.15 9.65 43.56
N LYS A 7 -49.08 8.67 43.59
CA LYS A 7 -49.02 7.56 42.65
C LYS A 7 -49.33 7.96 41.22
N ILE A 8 -50.27 8.89 41.03
CA ILE A 8 -50.62 9.43 39.71
C ILE A 8 -49.52 10.34 39.18
N LEU A 9 -48.88 11.18 40.01
CA LEU A 9 -47.76 11.99 39.66
C LEU A 9 -46.51 11.14 39.31
N PHE A 10 -46.27 10.03 40.03
CA PHE A 10 -45.18 9.10 39.72
C PHE A 10 -45.42 8.35 38.39
N LEU A 11 -46.66 7.95 38.10
CA LEU A 11 -47.04 7.30 36.84
C LEU A 11 -46.91 8.28 35.64
N LEU A 12 -47.27 9.54 35.83
CA LEU A 12 -47.10 10.58 34.82
C LEU A 12 -45.60 10.94 34.57
N ALA A 13 -44.78 10.91 35.61
CA ALA A 13 -43.34 11.12 35.47
C ALA A 13 -42.66 9.95 34.72
N VAL A 14 -43.06 8.71 34.96
CA VAL A 14 -42.56 7.51 34.27
C VAL A 14 -43.08 7.44 32.84
N ALA A 15 -44.28 7.89 32.54
CA ALA A 15 -44.81 7.98 31.16
C ALA A 15 -44.11 9.08 30.34
N GLY A 16 -43.61 10.14 30.97
CA GLY A 16 -42.85 11.19 30.32
C GLY A 16 -41.41 10.82 29.89
N THR A 17 -40.86 9.72 30.41
CA THR A 17 -39.52 9.23 30.06
C THR A 17 -39.51 8.23 28.91
N LEU A 18 -40.68 7.86 28.36
CA LEU A 18 -40.81 6.95 27.22
C LEU A 18 -40.88 7.66 25.84
N PHE A 19 -40.80 8.98 25.80
CA PHE A 19 -40.51 9.66 24.54
C PHE A 19 -39.02 9.54 24.33
N SER A 20 -38.60 8.44 23.73
CA SER A 20 -37.33 8.34 23.03
C SER A 20 -37.31 9.47 22.01
N CYS A 21 -36.33 10.35 22.08
CA CYS A 21 -36.02 11.19 20.95
C CYS A 21 -35.66 10.24 19.79
N ASP A 22 -36.50 10.21 18.76
CA ASP A 22 -36.05 9.80 17.45
C ASP A 22 -34.90 10.74 17.14
N VAL A 23 -33.68 10.19 17.07
CA VAL A 23 -32.56 10.91 16.51
C VAL A 23 -32.91 11.03 15.03
N GLU A 24 -33.43 12.18 14.61
CA GLU A 24 -33.49 12.48 13.20
C GLU A 24 -32.07 12.36 12.68
N GLU A 25 -31.82 11.39 11.81
CA GLU A 25 -30.60 11.33 11.01
C GLU A 25 -30.55 12.62 10.19
N PHE A 26 -29.75 13.58 10.62
CA PHE A 26 -29.48 14.74 9.80
C PHE A 26 -28.64 14.27 8.62
N SER A 27 -29.23 14.31 7.42
CA SER A 27 -28.50 14.12 6.19
C SER A 27 -27.29 15.07 6.15
N ASP A 28 -26.12 14.54 5.90
CA ASP A 28 -24.92 15.38 5.70
C ASP A 28 -25.09 16.15 4.37
N LEU A 29 -25.55 17.39 4.46
CA LEU A 29 -25.80 18.26 3.30
C LEU A 29 -24.55 18.55 2.47
N ASN A 30 -23.35 18.17 2.94
CA ASN A 30 -22.09 18.38 2.25
C ASN A 30 -21.56 17.12 1.55
N ASN A 31 -22.12 15.94 1.84
CA ASN A 31 -21.80 14.69 1.15
C ASN A 31 -23.10 14.14 0.52
N PRO A 32 -23.08 13.73 -0.75
CA PRO A 32 -24.23 13.04 -1.32
C PRO A 32 -24.49 11.76 -0.53
N GLU A 33 -25.73 11.57 -0.08
CA GLU A 33 -26.14 10.33 0.57
C GLU A 33 -25.97 9.17 -0.42
N VAL A 34 -25.53 8.03 0.08
CA VAL A 34 -25.43 6.79 -0.71
C VAL A 34 -26.73 6.48 -1.44
N ASP A 35 -27.86 6.82 -0.81
CA ASP A 35 -29.20 6.66 -1.37
C ASP A 35 -29.45 7.47 -2.66
N ALA A 36 -28.73 8.57 -2.86
CA ALA A 36 -28.84 9.36 -4.08
C ALA A 36 -28.35 8.59 -5.32
N PHE A 37 -27.45 7.60 -5.14
CA PHE A 37 -26.92 6.78 -6.23
C PHE A 37 -27.70 5.46 -6.42
N ASN A 38 -28.64 5.15 -5.51
CA ASN A 38 -29.35 3.86 -5.51
C ASN A 38 -30.36 3.71 -6.66
N GLU A 39 -30.86 4.80 -7.25
CA GLU A 39 -31.94 4.74 -8.22
C GLU A 39 -31.48 4.94 -9.68
N ASN A 40 -30.41 5.69 -9.92
CA ASN A 40 -29.98 6.04 -11.28
C ASN A 40 -28.51 6.49 -11.33
N LEU A 41 -27.58 5.55 -11.42
CA LEU A 41 -26.16 5.84 -11.56
C LEU A 41 -25.85 6.48 -12.92
N THR A 42 -25.44 7.74 -12.93
CA THR A 42 -25.02 8.45 -14.14
C THR A 42 -23.51 8.32 -14.39
N ARG A 43 -23.05 8.74 -15.60
CA ARG A 43 -21.62 8.82 -15.92
C ARG A 43 -20.86 9.80 -15.02
N GLY A 44 -21.49 10.90 -14.63
CA GLY A 44 -20.92 11.87 -13.70
C GLY A 44 -20.72 11.28 -12.31
N ASP A 45 -21.74 10.60 -11.79
CA ASP A 45 -21.67 9.94 -10.50
C ASP A 45 -20.57 8.86 -10.48
N LEU A 46 -20.47 8.07 -11.55
CA LEU A 46 -19.43 7.05 -11.65
C LEU A 46 -18.02 7.66 -11.71
N GLN A 47 -17.85 8.80 -12.40
CA GLN A 47 -16.59 9.55 -12.40
C GLN A 47 -16.21 10.00 -10.99
N ASP A 48 -17.14 10.54 -10.22
CA ASP A 48 -16.90 11.04 -8.87
C ASP A 48 -16.62 9.88 -7.89
N LEU A 49 -17.36 8.79 -8.00
CA LEU A 49 -17.18 7.60 -7.19
C LEU A 49 -15.81 6.93 -7.44
N VAL A 50 -15.39 6.80 -8.69
CA VAL A 50 -14.04 6.29 -9.03
C VAL A 50 -12.96 7.26 -8.58
N GLY A 51 -13.17 8.57 -8.72
CA GLY A 51 -12.33 9.61 -8.14
C GLY A 51 -12.15 9.41 -6.62
N GLY A 52 -13.24 9.07 -5.93
CA GLY A 52 -13.26 8.73 -4.50
C GLY A 52 -12.43 7.48 -4.16
N ILE A 53 -12.40 6.45 -5.02
CA ILE A 53 -11.51 5.29 -4.87
C ILE A 53 -10.04 5.72 -4.96
N LEU A 54 -9.69 6.49 -6.00
CA LEU A 54 -8.31 6.96 -6.19
C LEU A 54 -7.85 7.90 -5.07
N TYR A 55 -8.76 8.71 -4.52
CA TYR A 55 -8.49 9.55 -3.36
C TYR A 55 -8.29 8.71 -2.09
N SER A 56 -9.25 7.82 -1.76
CA SER A 56 -9.23 7.04 -0.52
C SER A 56 -8.04 6.09 -0.44
N SER A 57 -7.57 5.55 -1.57
CA SER A 57 -6.37 4.70 -1.65
C SER A 57 -5.07 5.41 -1.24
N ARG A 58 -5.05 6.76 -1.26
CA ARG A 58 -3.90 7.57 -0.81
C ARG A 58 -3.99 8.00 0.67
N VAL A 59 -5.19 7.92 1.26
CA VAL A 59 -5.41 8.30 2.67
C VAL A 59 -4.61 7.38 3.60
N ARG A 60 -3.86 7.95 4.54
CA ARG A 60 -3.01 7.21 5.50
C ARG A 60 -1.93 6.30 4.86
N LEU A 61 -1.62 6.50 3.60
CA LEU A 61 -0.60 5.72 2.90
C LEU A 61 0.79 5.94 3.52
N GLY A 62 1.08 7.17 3.98
CA GLY A 62 2.34 7.47 4.67
C GLY A 62 2.54 6.68 5.96
N THR A 63 1.46 6.39 6.72
CA THR A 63 1.56 5.54 7.92
C THR A 63 1.94 4.12 7.52
N TYR A 64 1.33 3.54 6.48
CA TYR A 64 1.69 2.22 5.96
C TYR A 64 3.17 2.13 5.57
N TYR A 65 3.70 3.15 4.87
CA TYR A 65 5.11 3.15 4.47
C TYR A 65 6.05 3.37 5.65
N ASP A 66 5.68 4.21 6.63
CA ASP A 66 6.47 4.39 7.85
C ASP A 66 6.51 3.09 8.67
N ASP A 67 5.39 2.37 8.79
CA ASP A 67 5.33 1.07 9.48
C ASP A 67 6.28 0.06 8.81
N CYS A 68 6.19 -0.09 7.49
CA CYS A 68 7.04 -1.01 6.74
C CYS A 68 8.52 -0.59 6.77
N GLY A 69 8.81 0.69 6.55
CA GLY A 69 10.17 1.20 6.44
C GLY A 69 10.91 1.22 7.79
N VAL A 70 10.23 1.61 8.87
CA VAL A 70 10.84 1.65 10.20
C VAL A 70 11.08 0.23 10.74
N ILE A 71 10.09 -0.66 10.69
CA ILE A 71 10.28 -2.05 11.14
C ILE A 71 11.28 -2.77 10.21
N GLY A 72 11.25 -2.48 8.90
CA GLY A 72 12.19 -3.00 7.91
C GLY A 72 13.61 -2.43 8.00
N ARG A 73 13.86 -1.53 8.95
CA ARG A 73 15.18 -0.91 9.14
C ARG A 73 15.70 -0.23 7.86
N GLU A 74 14.81 0.44 7.14
CA GLU A 74 15.19 1.30 6.02
C GLU A 74 15.57 2.70 6.54
N TYR A 75 14.77 3.23 7.46
CA TYR A 75 14.98 4.55 8.08
C TYR A 75 14.29 4.63 9.45
N TRP A 76 14.67 5.63 10.21
CA TRP A 76 13.98 6.06 11.43
C TRP A 76 13.02 7.20 11.12
N ARG A 77 11.82 7.12 11.66
CA ARG A 77 10.81 8.18 11.58
C ARG A 77 10.89 9.03 12.85
N PHE A 78 11.60 10.16 12.78
CA PHE A 78 11.67 11.09 13.91
C PHE A 78 10.39 11.93 14.05
N SER A 79 9.84 11.96 15.26
CA SER A 79 8.68 12.75 15.64
C SER A 79 8.75 13.06 17.13
N SER A 80 9.26 14.23 17.49
CA SER A 80 9.37 14.63 18.91
C SER A 80 8.01 14.80 19.61
N SER A 81 6.92 14.90 18.86
CA SER A 81 5.55 14.93 19.39
C SER A 81 4.92 13.55 19.58
N ASP A 82 5.49 12.52 18.96
CA ASP A 82 4.99 11.15 19.04
C ASP A 82 6.15 10.14 19.03
N PRO A 83 6.59 9.70 20.21
CA PRO A 83 7.75 8.80 20.34
C PRO A 83 7.48 7.39 19.81
N ARG A 84 6.23 6.98 19.58
CA ARG A 84 5.87 5.61 19.20
C ARG A 84 6.49 5.17 17.87
N PHE A 85 6.87 6.10 17.00
CA PHE A 85 7.64 5.79 15.80
C PHE A 85 9.03 5.23 16.09
N THR A 86 9.63 5.62 17.21
CA THR A 86 10.99 5.20 17.62
C THR A 86 10.98 4.27 18.83
N SER A 87 9.93 4.27 19.66
CA SER A 87 9.77 3.31 20.76
C SER A 87 9.07 2.04 20.29
N ASP A 88 7.79 2.14 19.87
CA ASP A 88 6.97 0.96 19.57
C ASP A 88 7.44 0.25 18.30
N LEU A 89 7.61 0.98 17.19
CA LEU A 89 7.96 0.35 15.90
C LEU A 89 9.36 -0.25 15.86
N LEU A 90 10.28 0.25 16.71
CA LEU A 90 11.63 -0.33 16.86
C LEU A 90 11.72 -1.37 17.97
N GLY A 91 10.69 -1.50 18.82
CA GLY A 91 10.63 -2.50 19.89
C GLY A 91 11.43 -2.15 21.14
N GLY A 92 11.80 -0.86 21.34
CA GLY A 92 12.66 -0.41 22.45
C GLY A 92 12.00 -0.56 23.82
N GLU A 93 12.80 -0.87 24.85
CA GLU A 93 12.43 -0.91 26.28
C GLU A 93 11.16 -1.74 26.60
N ASN A 94 11.00 -2.91 26.00
CA ASN A 94 9.80 -3.76 26.11
C ASN A 94 8.55 -3.15 25.47
N ALA A 95 8.68 -2.22 24.55
CA ALA A 95 7.56 -1.76 23.75
C ALA A 95 6.96 -2.96 22.98
N VAL A 96 5.65 -2.95 22.86
CA VAL A 96 4.90 -3.93 22.08
C VAL A 96 4.04 -3.19 21.09
N LEU A 97 3.78 -3.80 19.93
CA LEU A 97 2.82 -3.23 18.98
C LEU A 97 1.42 -3.30 19.58
N ASP A 98 0.87 -2.14 19.92
CA ASP A 98 -0.46 -1.98 20.49
C ASP A 98 -1.51 -2.04 19.37
N ASN A 99 -2.54 -2.86 19.54
CA ASN A 99 -3.62 -3.07 18.58
C ASN A 99 -4.65 -1.93 18.51
N ASN A 100 -4.51 -0.90 19.34
CA ASN A 100 -5.39 0.29 19.34
C ASN A 100 -4.64 1.59 19.00
N THR A 101 -3.44 1.49 18.47
CA THR A 101 -2.59 2.65 18.16
C THR A 101 -2.64 3.00 16.67
N PHE A 102 -2.38 4.29 16.36
CA PHE A 102 -2.52 4.87 15.02
C PHE A 102 -1.76 4.13 13.92
N TYR A 103 -0.61 3.53 14.23
CA TYR A 103 0.22 2.84 13.24
C TYR A 103 -0.48 1.61 12.65
N ILE A 104 -1.38 0.93 13.39
CA ILE A 104 -2.19 -0.15 12.80
C ILE A 104 -3.61 0.31 12.49
N THR A 105 -4.27 1.10 13.35
CA THR A 105 -5.68 1.47 13.15
C THR A 105 -5.89 2.38 11.95
N ASN A 106 -4.96 3.31 11.69
CA ASN A 106 -5.09 4.25 10.58
C ASN A 106 -4.95 3.61 9.20
N PRO A 107 -3.86 2.88 8.87
CA PRO A 107 -3.75 2.22 7.57
C PRO A 107 -4.83 1.15 7.39
N TRP A 108 -5.12 0.35 8.42
CA TRP A 108 -6.17 -0.66 8.39
C TRP A 108 -7.53 -0.08 7.98
N ALA A 109 -8.00 0.93 8.71
CA ALA A 109 -9.29 1.56 8.43
C ALA A 109 -9.31 2.25 7.05
N ALA A 110 -8.21 2.87 6.63
CA ALA A 110 -8.13 3.54 5.34
C ALA A 110 -8.23 2.54 4.17
N ARG A 111 -7.51 1.39 4.26
CA ARG A 111 -7.58 0.34 3.22
C ARG A 111 -8.99 -0.23 3.13
N TYR A 112 -9.60 -0.62 4.26
CA TYR A 112 -10.97 -1.13 4.26
C TYR A 112 -12.02 -0.10 3.83
N ARG A 113 -11.79 1.21 4.05
CA ARG A 113 -12.66 2.25 3.50
C ARG A 113 -12.66 2.23 1.98
N THR A 114 -11.49 2.08 1.36
CA THR A 114 -11.39 1.97 -0.11
C THR A 114 -12.08 0.70 -0.60
N VAL A 115 -11.88 -0.43 0.07
CA VAL A 115 -12.56 -1.69 -0.25
C VAL A 115 -14.09 -1.55 -0.11
N LYS A 116 -14.57 -0.93 0.97
CA LYS A 116 -16.01 -0.67 1.18
C LYS A 116 -16.58 0.19 0.06
N ASN A 117 -15.90 1.28 -0.31
CA ASN A 117 -16.34 2.15 -1.40
C ASN A 117 -16.38 1.40 -2.74
N ALA A 118 -15.38 0.54 -3.02
CA ALA A 118 -15.38 -0.28 -4.23
C ALA A 118 -16.54 -1.28 -4.25
N ASN A 119 -16.81 -1.97 -3.14
CA ASN A 119 -17.95 -2.88 -3.02
C ASN A 119 -19.29 -2.16 -3.16
N LEU A 120 -19.42 -0.94 -2.66
CA LEU A 120 -20.61 -0.12 -2.83
C LEU A 120 -20.88 0.14 -4.32
N ILE A 121 -19.86 0.54 -5.07
CA ILE A 121 -20.00 0.76 -6.53
C ILE A 121 -20.36 -0.56 -7.22
N LEU A 122 -19.71 -1.68 -6.87
CA LEU A 122 -20.06 -2.99 -7.40
C LEU A 122 -21.53 -3.34 -7.13
N GLY A 123 -22.06 -3.00 -5.94
CA GLY A 123 -23.48 -3.18 -5.61
C GLY A 123 -24.40 -2.36 -6.49
N PHE A 124 -24.06 -1.12 -6.84
CA PHE A 124 -24.82 -0.31 -7.81
C PHE A 124 -24.81 -0.93 -9.22
N LEU A 125 -23.64 -1.44 -9.64
CA LEU A 125 -23.52 -2.13 -10.94
C LEU A 125 -24.32 -3.44 -11.00
N ASP A 126 -24.63 -4.08 -9.87
CA ASP A 126 -25.42 -5.30 -9.78
C ASP A 126 -26.92 -5.08 -9.68
N SER A 127 -27.34 -4.01 -9.02
CA SER A 127 -28.72 -3.76 -8.64
C SER A 127 -29.52 -2.93 -9.63
N GLN A 128 -28.85 -2.18 -10.54
CA GLN A 128 -29.49 -1.20 -11.42
C GLN A 128 -29.52 -1.68 -12.88
N ASP A 129 -30.55 -1.26 -13.65
CA ASP A 129 -30.53 -1.34 -15.12
C ASP A 129 -29.72 -0.16 -15.67
N LEU A 130 -28.47 -0.45 -15.98
CA LEU A 130 -27.51 0.53 -16.47
C LEU A 130 -27.50 0.69 -18.00
N SER A 131 -28.32 -0.07 -18.73
CA SER A 131 -28.28 -0.17 -20.20
C SER A 131 -28.50 1.16 -20.94
N ALA A 132 -29.19 2.14 -20.29
CA ALA A 132 -29.40 3.47 -20.83
C ALA A 132 -28.16 4.39 -20.69
N GLN A 133 -27.24 4.08 -19.78
CA GLN A 133 -26.07 4.93 -19.47
C GLN A 133 -24.75 4.27 -19.90
N PHE A 134 -24.65 2.96 -19.79
CA PHE A 134 -23.40 2.22 -19.96
C PHE A 134 -23.63 0.98 -20.84
N SER A 135 -22.65 0.67 -21.68
CA SER A 135 -22.57 -0.61 -22.34
C SER A 135 -22.11 -1.70 -21.38
N ASN A 136 -22.38 -2.98 -21.70
CA ASN A 136 -21.88 -4.11 -20.92
C ASN A 136 -20.34 -4.10 -20.80
N ALA A 137 -19.64 -3.63 -21.83
CA ALA A 137 -18.19 -3.52 -21.81
C ALA A 137 -17.71 -2.45 -20.80
N GLU A 138 -18.35 -1.29 -20.73
CA GLU A 138 -18.01 -0.26 -19.77
C GLU A 138 -18.29 -0.69 -18.32
N VAL A 139 -19.39 -1.43 -18.09
CA VAL A 139 -19.68 -2.06 -16.80
C VAL A 139 -18.59 -3.07 -16.43
N ALA A 140 -18.18 -3.93 -17.38
CA ALA A 140 -17.09 -4.86 -17.15
C ALA A 140 -15.76 -4.15 -16.86
N ALA A 141 -15.41 -3.12 -17.62
CA ALA A 141 -14.21 -2.31 -17.36
C ALA A 141 -14.20 -1.73 -15.95
N THR A 142 -15.33 -1.17 -15.52
CA THR A 142 -15.49 -0.61 -14.16
C THR A 142 -15.29 -1.69 -13.08
N ARG A 143 -15.95 -2.85 -13.24
CA ARG A 143 -15.76 -4.00 -12.32
C ARG A 143 -14.31 -4.43 -12.22
N GLY A 144 -13.63 -4.51 -13.36
CA GLY A 144 -12.24 -4.92 -13.42
C GLY A 144 -11.30 -4.00 -12.68
N LEU A 145 -11.49 -2.67 -12.80
CA LEU A 145 -10.74 -1.69 -12.04
C LEU A 145 -11.01 -1.82 -10.54
N LEU A 146 -12.28 -1.88 -10.12
CA LEU A 146 -12.66 -1.95 -8.71
C LEU A 146 -12.12 -3.23 -8.03
N GLN A 147 -12.25 -4.39 -8.70
CA GLN A 147 -11.73 -5.66 -8.18
C GLN A 147 -10.21 -5.66 -8.08
N THR A 148 -9.51 -4.98 -8.98
CA THR A 148 -8.05 -4.80 -8.89
C THR A 148 -7.68 -3.97 -7.66
N PHE A 149 -8.40 -2.87 -7.40
CA PHE A 149 -8.18 -2.06 -6.21
C PHE A 149 -8.54 -2.80 -4.91
N ILE A 150 -9.62 -3.58 -4.88
CA ILE A 150 -9.95 -4.43 -3.72
C ILE A 150 -8.78 -5.38 -3.42
N GLY A 151 -8.27 -6.09 -4.42
CA GLY A 151 -7.13 -6.98 -4.24
C GLY A 151 -5.87 -6.26 -3.73
N TYR A 152 -5.57 -5.10 -4.29
CA TYR A 152 -4.42 -4.28 -3.89
C TYR A 152 -4.54 -3.78 -2.44
N GLU A 153 -5.66 -3.22 -2.05
CA GLU A 153 -5.89 -2.66 -0.71
C GLU A 153 -5.89 -3.75 0.38
N LEU A 154 -6.50 -4.90 0.11
CA LEU A 154 -6.45 -6.06 1.00
C LEU A 154 -5.02 -6.59 1.16
N LEU A 155 -4.21 -6.57 0.09
CA LEU A 155 -2.79 -6.95 0.17
C LEU A 155 -2.01 -6.02 1.10
N LEU A 156 -2.25 -4.70 1.05
CA LEU A 156 -1.57 -3.76 1.94
C LEU A 156 -1.90 -4.03 3.42
N ASN A 157 -3.15 -4.33 3.75
CA ASN A 157 -3.51 -4.72 5.12
C ASN A 157 -2.86 -6.05 5.53
N LEU A 158 -2.86 -7.05 4.64
CA LEU A 158 -2.22 -8.34 4.90
C LEU A 158 -0.70 -8.21 5.09
N ASN A 159 -0.07 -7.29 4.39
CA ASN A 159 1.35 -6.99 4.56
C ASN A 159 1.68 -6.53 5.98
N LEU A 160 0.79 -5.82 6.65
CA LEU A 160 0.97 -5.41 8.05
C LEU A 160 0.71 -6.58 9.01
N THR A 161 -0.43 -7.27 8.87
CA THR A 161 -0.88 -8.28 9.83
C THR A 161 -0.30 -9.69 9.60
N ASN A 162 0.22 -9.97 8.41
CA ASN A 162 0.88 -11.21 8.03
C ASN A 162 0.11 -12.48 8.47
N GLU A 163 0.68 -13.31 9.38
CA GLU A 163 0.05 -14.55 9.83
C GLU A 163 -1.20 -14.33 10.69
N ASN A 164 -1.40 -13.12 11.24
CA ASN A 164 -2.64 -12.76 11.92
C ASN A 164 -3.83 -12.65 10.94
N GLY A 165 -3.56 -12.57 9.64
CA GLY A 165 -4.58 -12.57 8.59
C GLY A 165 -5.38 -11.26 8.51
N ILE A 166 -6.44 -11.30 7.71
CA ILE A 166 -7.36 -10.17 7.45
C ILE A 166 -8.77 -10.71 7.16
N ARG A 167 -9.76 -9.81 7.11
CA ARG A 167 -11.08 -10.13 6.52
C ARG A 167 -11.02 -9.91 5.01
N THR A 168 -11.47 -10.88 4.25
CA THR A 168 -11.57 -10.79 2.78
C THR A 168 -13.02 -10.75 2.29
N ASP A 169 -13.93 -11.34 3.04
CA ASP A 169 -15.38 -11.29 2.80
C ASP A 169 -15.97 -10.09 3.55
N VAL A 170 -16.02 -8.95 2.86
CA VAL A 170 -16.43 -7.63 3.42
C VAL A 170 -17.36 -6.88 2.46
N ALA A 171 -18.01 -7.57 1.53
CA ALA A 171 -18.93 -6.95 0.59
C ALA A 171 -20.24 -6.51 1.27
N ASP A 172 -20.73 -7.30 2.21
CA ASP A 172 -21.88 -6.97 3.07
C ASP A 172 -21.38 -6.35 4.37
N ALA A 173 -21.57 -5.04 4.54
CA ALA A 173 -21.11 -4.31 5.72
C ALA A 173 -21.84 -4.72 7.02
N ASP A 174 -23.05 -5.27 6.92
CA ASP A 174 -23.86 -5.71 8.05
C ASP A 174 -23.55 -7.17 8.45
N ASN A 175 -22.83 -7.90 7.57
CA ASN A 175 -22.52 -9.31 7.80
C ASN A 175 -21.10 -9.64 7.31
N LEU A 176 -20.11 -9.10 7.99
CA LEU A 176 -18.70 -9.30 7.65
C LEU A 176 -18.27 -10.75 7.91
N GLY A 177 -17.53 -11.34 6.96
CA GLY A 177 -16.90 -12.64 7.13
C GLY A 177 -15.83 -12.66 8.25
N PRO A 178 -15.32 -13.83 8.65
CA PRO A 178 -14.28 -13.94 9.66
C PRO A 178 -12.93 -13.41 9.16
N ILE A 179 -12.00 -13.18 10.10
CA ILE A 179 -10.59 -13.03 9.78
C ILE A 179 -10.08 -14.40 9.29
N VAL A 180 -9.47 -14.42 8.12
CA VAL A 180 -8.91 -15.63 7.50
C VAL A 180 -7.38 -15.63 7.61
N SER A 181 -6.77 -16.82 7.55
CA SER A 181 -5.32 -16.96 7.60
C SER A 181 -4.63 -16.24 6.42
N ARG A 182 -3.34 -15.94 6.56
CA ARG A 182 -2.53 -15.35 5.49
C ARG A 182 -2.63 -16.14 4.16
N THR A 183 -2.57 -17.46 4.23
CA THR A 183 -2.67 -18.33 3.05
C THR A 183 -4.02 -18.16 2.35
N GLN A 184 -5.12 -18.17 3.11
CA GLN A 184 -6.45 -17.96 2.56
C GLN A 184 -6.62 -16.54 2.02
N ALA A 185 -6.15 -15.52 2.77
CA ALA A 185 -6.22 -14.14 2.34
C ALA A 185 -5.48 -13.90 1.01
N LEU A 186 -4.29 -14.46 0.83
CA LEU A 186 -3.56 -14.38 -0.45
C LEU A 186 -4.32 -15.08 -1.59
N ALA A 187 -5.00 -16.20 -1.31
CA ALA A 187 -5.83 -16.87 -2.31
C ALA A 187 -7.04 -16.02 -2.70
N ASP A 188 -7.72 -15.41 -1.74
CA ASP A 188 -8.88 -14.54 -1.98
C ASP A 188 -8.47 -13.26 -2.74
N ILE A 189 -7.34 -12.64 -2.36
CA ILE A 189 -6.76 -11.48 -3.06
C ILE A 189 -6.47 -11.85 -4.52
N ARG A 190 -5.86 -13.02 -4.76
CA ARG A 190 -5.62 -13.51 -6.12
C ARG A 190 -6.92 -13.72 -6.90
N ASN A 191 -7.98 -14.22 -6.26
CA ASN A 191 -9.31 -14.37 -6.89
C ASN A 191 -9.90 -13.02 -7.30
N PHE A 192 -9.79 -11.97 -6.47
CA PHE A 192 -10.20 -10.60 -6.85
C PHE A 192 -9.43 -10.12 -8.08
N LEU A 193 -8.12 -10.32 -8.11
CA LEU A 193 -7.28 -9.91 -9.26
C LEU A 193 -7.60 -10.69 -10.54
N VAL A 194 -7.87 -12.00 -10.43
CA VAL A 194 -8.28 -12.85 -11.57
C VAL A 194 -9.62 -12.38 -12.11
N ALA A 195 -10.63 -12.20 -11.26
CA ALA A 195 -11.93 -11.67 -11.66
C ALA A 195 -11.81 -10.28 -12.27
N GLY A 196 -10.94 -9.42 -11.71
CA GLY A 196 -10.60 -8.12 -12.26
C GLY A 196 -10.02 -8.21 -13.66
N ALA A 197 -9.09 -9.12 -13.89
CA ALA A 197 -8.48 -9.36 -15.20
C ALA A 197 -9.50 -9.84 -16.24
N GLU A 198 -10.38 -10.77 -15.87
CA GLU A 198 -11.45 -11.27 -16.75
C GLU A 198 -12.41 -10.14 -17.16
N ASN A 199 -12.79 -9.29 -16.22
CA ASN A 199 -13.64 -8.14 -16.48
C ASN A 199 -12.93 -7.11 -17.37
N LEU A 200 -11.66 -6.78 -17.13
CA LEU A 200 -10.86 -5.87 -17.95
C LEU A 200 -10.71 -6.39 -19.40
N ALA A 201 -10.50 -7.68 -19.58
CA ALA A 201 -10.41 -8.30 -20.91
C ALA A 201 -11.71 -8.13 -21.72
N ASN A 202 -12.85 -7.99 -21.06
CA ASN A 202 -14.15 -7.73 -21.67
C ASN A 202 -14.55 -6.23 -21.62
N GLY A 203 -13.64 -5.35 -21.17
CA GLY A 203 -13.91 -3.96 -20.85
C GLY A 203 -14.05 -3.00 -22.03
N GLY A 204 -13.89 -3.48 -23.26
CA GLY A 204 -13.95 -2.63 -24.47
C GLY A 204 -12.70 -1.71 -24.59
N PRO A 205 -12.79 -0.67 -25.45
CA PRO A 205 -11.62 0.15 -25.77
C PRO A 205 -11.29 1.20 -24.71
N GLU A 206 -12.26 1.69 -23.95
CA GLU A 206 -12.13 2.83 -23.04
C GLU A 206 -12.91 2.62 -21.75
N PHE A 207 -12.45 3.20 -20.66
CA PHE A 207 -13.23 3.33 -19.42
C PHE A 207 -14.34 4.37 -19.59
N PRO A 208 -15.49 4.23 -18.90
CA PRO A 208 -16.54 5.25 -18.90
C PRO A 208 -16.22 6.48 -18.05
N PHE A 209 -15.01 6.59 -17.52
CA PHE A 209 -14.47 7.66 -16.66
C PHE A 209 -13.02 7.94 -17.00
N VAL A 210 -12.50 9.07 -16.51
CA VAL A 210 -11.11 9.47 -16.67
C VAL A 210 -10.32 9.11 -15.40
N LEU A 211 -9.20 8.43 -15.56
CA LEU A 211 -8.24 8.17 -14.50
C LEU A 211 -7.28 9.36 -14.33
N SER A 212 -6.72 9.53 -13.14
CA SER A 212 -5.69 10.54 -12.90
C SER A 212 -4.40 10.26 -13.67
N SER A 213 -3.53 11.25 -13.82
CA SER A 213 -2.26 11.14 -14.54
C SER A 213 -1.29 10.07 -13.97
N GLY A 214 -1.52 9.59 -12.75
CA GLY A 214 -0.79 8.42 -12.22
C GLY A 214 -1.03 7.13 -13.00
N PHE A 215 -2.03 7.12 -13.87
CA PHE A 215 -2.38 6.01 -14.74
C PHE A 215 -2.12 6.29 -16.22
N ASP A 216 -1.31 7.31 -16.54
CA ASP A 216 -0.94 7.60 -17.94
C ASP A 216 -0.27 6.39 -18.57
N GLY A 217 -0.73 6.02 -19.77
CA GLY A 217 -0.34 4.78 -20.44
C GLY A 217 -1.09 3.52 -19.97
N PHE A 218 -1.82 3.60 -18.86
CA PHE A 218 -2.65 2.52 -18.28
C PHE A 218 -4.12 2.94 -18.11
N ASN A 219 -4.58 3.89 -18.89
CA ASN A 219 -5.90 4.53 -18.80
C ASN A 219 -6.97 3.92 -19.73
N THR A 220 -6.70 2.73 -20.29
CA THR A 220 -7.69 1.90 -21.00
C THR A 220 -7.84 0.56 -20.31
N PRO A 221 -8.98 -0.17 -20.47
CA PRO A 221 -9.14 -1.49 -19.88
C PRO A 221 -8.02 -2.47 -20.26
N SER A 222 -7.58 -2.46 -21.51
CA SER A 222 -6.51 -3.34 -21.98
C SER A 222 -5.13 -2.99 -21.42
N SER A 223 -4.79 -1.71 -21.28
CA SER A 223 -3.52 -1.31 -20.67
C SER A 223 -3.55 -1.45 -19.15
N PHE A 224 -4.70 -1.18 -18.50
CA PHE A 224 -4.86 -1.41 -17.06
C PHE A 224 -4.85 -2.90 -16.69
N LEU A 225 -5.28 -3.79 -17.61
CA LEU A 225 -5.12 -5.24 -17.45
C LEU A 225 -3.65 -5.63 -17.26
N GLN A 226 -2.71 -4.99 -17.97
CA GLN A 226 -1.27 -5.22 -17.76
C GLN A 226 -0.82 -4.82 -16.35
N ALA A 227 -1.36 -3.73 -15.79
CA ALA A 227 -1.10 -3.34 -14.41
C ALA A 227 -1.72 -4.32 -13.39
N ASN A 228 -2.92 -4.82 -13.65
CA ASN A 228 -3.52 -5.90 -12.84
C ASN A 228 -2.64 -7.14 -12.83
N LYS A 229 -2.11 -7.56 -13.98
CA LYS A 229 -1.19 -8.71 -14.09
C LYS A 229 0.12 -8.48 -13.35
N ALA A 230 0.64 -7.27 -13.37
CA ALA A 230 1.81 -6.88 -12.59
C ALA A 230 1.56 -7.05 -11.06
N ILE A 231 0.43 -6.57 -10.55
CA ILE A 231 0.03 -6.76 -9.15
C ILE A 231 -0.19 -8.26 -8.85
N SER A 232 -0.78 -9.02 -9.78
CA SER A 232 -0.96 -10.47 -9.65
C SER A 232 0.38 -11.21 -9.53
N ALA A 233 1.41 -10.77 -10.25
CA ALA A 233 2.76 -11.32 -10.14
C ALA A 233 3.34 -11.09 -8.73
N ARG A 234 3.17 -9.90 -8.13
CA ARG A 234 3.56 -9.62 -6.74
C ARG A 234 2.85 -10.56 -5.76
N VAL A 235 1.55 -10.75 -5.90
CA VAL A 235 0.77 -11.66 -5.05
C VAL A 235 1.25 -13.10 -5.20
N ALA A 236 1.49 -13.56 -6.43
CA ALA A 236 2.04 -14.89 -6.68
C ALA A 236 3.43 -15.11 -6.05
N ALA A 237 4.30 -14.09 -6.08
CA ALA A 237 5.60 -14.11 -5.39
C ALA A 237 5.42 -14.25 -3.87
N TYR A 238 4.42 -13.55 -3.29
CA TYR A 238 4.11 -13.67 -1.86
C TYR A 238 3.50 -15.02 -1.47
N GLN A 239 2.90 -15.73 -2.44
CA GLN A 239 2.47 -17.13 -2.29
C GLN A 239 3.60 -18.14 -2.49
N GLY A 240 4.77 -17.73 -3.01
CA GLY A 240 5.86 -18.62 -3.42
C GLY A 240 5.60 -19.35 -4.74
N ASP A 241 4.58 -18.96 -5.50
CA ASP A 241 4.20 -19.56 -6.79
C ASP A 241 4.97 -18.93 -7.96
N MET A 242 6.26 -19.28 -8.09
CA MET A 242 7.16 -18.70 -9.09
C MET A 242 6.75 -19.04 -10.53
N ALA A 243 6.01 -20.11 -10.74
CA ALA A 243 5.45 -20.43 -12.07
C ALA A 243 4.36 -19.43 -12.45
N ALA A 244 3.46 -19.12 -11.53
CA ALA A 244 2.45 -18.08 -11.74
C ALA A 244 3.07 -16.68 -11.86
N VAL A 245 4.14 -16.36 -11.13
CA VAL A 245 4.86 -15.09 -11.30
C VAL A 245 5.27 -14.90 -12.75
N ARG A 246 5.94 -15.89 -13.37
CA ARG A 246 6.35 -15.81 -14.78
C ARG A 246 5.15 -15.60 -15.71
N THR A 247 4.09 -16.40 -15.53
CA THR A 247 2.88 -16.28 -16.37
C THR A 247 2.25 -14.89 -16.26
N PHE A 248 2.14 -14.33 -15.06
CA PHE A 248 1.58 -12.99 -14.89
C PHE A 248 2.49 -11.89 -15.44
N LEU A 249 3.81 -12.06 -15.33
CA LEU A 249 4.77 -11.12 -15.89
C LEU A 249 4.74 -11.09 -17.42
N ASP A 250 4.54 -12.25 -18.07
CA ASP A 250 4.41 -12.35 -19.54
C ASP A 250 3.18 -11.56 -20.05
N ASP A 251 2.11 -11.48 -19.25
CA ASP A 251 0.88 -10.74 -19.56
C ASP A 251 0.90 -9.29 -19.04
N SER A 252 1.97 -8.86 -18.35
CA SER A 252 2.10 -7.53 -17.75
C SER A 252 2.78 -6.53 -18.68
N PHE A 253 3.15 -5.37 -18.14
CA PHE A 253 3.99 -4.39 -18.82
C PHE A 253 5.49 -4.59 -18.58
N LEU A 254 5.94 -5.77 -18.14
CA LEU A 254 7.35 -6.08 -17.97
C LEU A 254 8.14 -5.77 -19.23
N ASN A 255 9.24 -5.03 -19.08
CA ASN A 255 10.16 -4.72 -20.16
C ASN A 255 11.62 -4.95 -19.72
N LEU A 256 12.22 -6.04 -20.23
CA LEU A 256 13.61 -6.40 -19.95
C LEU A 256 14.62 -5.73 -20.91
N SER A 257 14.14 -5.04 -21.94
CA SER A 257 15.01 -4.40 -22.95
C SER A 257 15.13 -2.89 -22.79
N SER A 258 14.37 -2.32 -21.85
CA SER A 258 14.33 -0.86 -21.61
C SER A 258 15.06 -0.48 -20.35
N SER A 259 15.76 0.64 -20.40
CA SER A 259 16.27 1.33 -19.22
C SER A 259 15.18 2.14 -18.48
N ASP A 260 13.94 2.10 -18.96
CA ASP A 260 12.82 2.79 -18.32
C ASP A 260 12.26 1.96 -17.15
N LEU A 261 12.88 2.12 -16.01
CA LEU A 261 12.50 1.45 -14.78
C LEU A 261 11.22 2.02 -14.15
N ASN A 262 10.82 3.22 -14.58
CA ASN A 262 9.72 3.97 -13.95
C ASN A 262 8.39 3.82 -14.68
N THR A 263 8.29 3.07 -15.77
CA THR A 263 7.01 2.73 -16.38
C THR A 263 6.14 1.99 -15.36
N GLY A 264 4.91 2.46 -15.11
CA GLY A 264 4.02 1.86 -14.11
C GLY A 264 2.83 2.72 -13.75
N ILE A 265 2.12 2.34 -12.70
CA ILE A 265 1.00 3.09 -12.14
C ILE A 265 1.34 3.66 -10.77
N TYR A 266 0.81 4.85 -10.48
CA TYR A 266 1.25 5.66 -9.35
C TYR A 266 0.08 6.30 -8.61
N HIS A 267 0.24 6.47 -7.31
CA HIS A 267 -0.49 7.44 -6.53
C HIS A 267 0.07 8.83 -6.79
N ASN A 268 -0.72 9.70 -7.38
CA ASN A 268 -0.35 11.10 -7.56
C ASN A 268 -0.89 11.95 -6.41
N PHE A 269 -0.17 13.03 -6.12
CA PHE A 269 -0.48 13.98 -5.06
C PHE A 269 -0.50 15.39 -5.62
N SER A 270 -1.24 16.28 -4.97
CA SER A 270 -1.25 17.69 -5.35
C SER A 270 -1.46 18.61 -4.14
N LEU A 271 -1.15 19.90 -4.33
CA LEU A 271 -1.36 20.95 -3.32
C LEU A 271 -2.73 21.63 -3.47
N ASN A 272 -3.63 21.09 -4.28
CA ASN A 272 -4.99 21.58 -4.37
C ASN A 272 -5.73 21.40 -3.04
N ALA A 273 -6.56 22.36 -2.65
CA ALA A 273 -7.24 22.36 -1.35
C ALA A 273 -8.16 21.13 -1.11
N THR A 274 -8.59 20.48 -2.18
CA THR A 274 -9.46 19.29 -2.14
C THR A 274 -8.70 17.97 -2.32
N ASP A 275 -7.37 18.02 -2.42
CA ASP A 275 -6.51 16.86 -2.57
C ASP A 275 -5.55 16.74 -1.37
N ILE A 276 -4.66 15.75 -1.40
CA ILE A 276 -3.67 15.51 -0.37
C ILE A 276 -2.26 15.61 -0.94
N ALA A 277 -1.36 16.22 -0.17
CA ALA A 277 0.07 16.25 -0.46
C ALA A 277 0.70 14.88 -0.17
N ASN A 278 1.84 14.60 -0.81
CA ASN A 278 2.60 13.38 -0.57
C ASN A 278 3.00 13.25 0.91
N PRO A 279 2.50 12.25 1.63
CA PRO A 279 2.76 12.09 3.06
C PRO A 279 4.18 11.57 3.37
N MET A 280 4.91 11.13 2.34
CA MET A 280 6.29 10.66 2.48
C MET A 280 7.32 11.79 2.32
N PHE A 281 6.90 12.97 1.88
CA PHE A 281 7.80 14.12 1.77
C PHE A 281 8.14 14.73 3.13
N PHE A 282 9.44 14.94 3.37
CA PHE A 282 9.95 15.90 4.33
C PHE A 282 11.04 16.75 3.68
N PRO A 283 11.12 18.05 4.00
CA PRO A 283 12.21 18.89 3.50
C PRO A 283 13.56 18.42 4.04
N LEU A 284 14.61 18.56 3.24
CA LEU A 284 15.98 18.32 3.69
C LEU A 284 16.31 19.20 4.90
N GLY A 285 17.06 18.67 5.86
CA GLY A 285 17.39 19.35 7.09
C GLY A 285 16.21 19.53 8.07
N ALA A 286 15.12 18.80 7.88
CA ALA A 286 13.97 18.82 8.81
C ALA A 286 14.41 18.51 10.25
N THR A 287 13.68 19.08 11.23
CA THR A 287 13.98 18.90 12.65
C THR A 287 13.42 17.57 13.17
N THR A 288 13.71 17.26 14.45
CA THR A 288 13.12 16.10 15.13
C THR A 288 11.58 16.14 15.22
N ALA A 289 10.95 17.27 14.94
CA ALA A 289 9.49 17.36 14.87
C ALA A 289 8.89 16.54 13.70
N GLY A 290 9.68 16.29 12.64
CA GLY A 290 9.27 15.48 11.50
C GLY A 290 10.41 15.28 10.52
N ALA A 291 11.07 14.11 10.56
CA ALA A 291 12.13 13.75 9.63
C ALA A 291 12.13 12.24 9.38
N ARG A 292 12.59 11.80 8.23
CA ARG A 292 12.97 10.40 7.96
C ARG A 292 14.47 10.34 7.79
N ILE A 293 15.13 9.65 8.70
CA ILE A 293 16.59 9.57 8.80
C ILE A 293 17.00 8.16 8.40
N MET A 294 17.85 8.07 7.39
CA MET A 294 18.37 6.81 6.87
C MET A 294 18.99 5.95 7.99
N GLU A 295 18.70 4.67 7.99
CA GLU A 295 19.38 3.70 8.85
C GLU A 295 20.83 3.53 8.37
N PRO A 296 21.85 3.65 9.24
CA PRO A 296 23.27 3.75 8.82
C PRO A 296 23.78 2.59 7.95
N ASN A 297 23.29 1.36 8.17
CA ASN A 297 23.72 0.20 7.39
C ASN A 297 23.27 0.26 5.92
N PHE A 298 22.26 1.08 5.59
CA PHE A 298 21.90 1.29 4.18
C PHE A 298 23.07 1.86 3.37
N LEU A 299 23.78 2.81 3.94
CA LEU A 299 24.98 3.40 3.31
C LEU A 299 26.21 2.53 3.46
N ALA A 300 26.38 1.91 4.64
CA ALA A 300 27.58 1.11 4.95
C ALA A 300 27.68 -0.16 4.08
N ASP A 301 26.54 -0.75 3.73
CA ASP A 301 26.46 -1.97 2.92
C ASP A 301 26.39 -1.68 1.41
N ALA A 302 26.26 -0.41 1.00
CA ALA A 302 26.11 -0.03 -0.39
C ALA A 302 27.39 -0.28 -1.20
N GLU A 303 27.24 -0.81 -2.40
CA GLU A 303 28.35 -0.90 -3.35
C GLU A 303 28.83 0.50 -3.74
N ALA A 304 30.13 0.67 -3.85
CA ALA A 304 30.72 1.95 -4.24
C ALA A 304 30.23 2.36 -5.64
N GLY A 305 29.74 3.57 -5.76
CA GLY A 305 29.24 4.12 -7.03
C GLY A 305 27.78 3.81 -7.33
N ASP A 306 27.04 3.18 -6.43
CA ASP A 306 25.59 2.94 -6.61
C ASP A 306 24.83 4.28 -6.71
N PHE A 307 24.32 4.58 -7.89
CA PHE A 307 23.60 5.84 -8.15
C PHE A 307 22.32 5.99 -7.33
N ARG A 308 21.71 4.88 -6.90
CA ARG A 308 20.53 4.90 -6.04
C ARG A 308 20.84 5.48 -4.67
N VAL A 309 22.09 5.34 -4.20
CA VAL A 309 22.57 5.82 -2.90
C VAL A 309 23.31 7.15 -3.04
N PHE A 310 24.32 7.20 -3.92
CA PHE A 310 25.23 8.33 -4.02
C PHE A 310 24.82 9.37 -5.07
N GLY A 311 23.76 9.11 -5.85
CA GLY A 311 23.38 9.92 -7.00
C GLY A 311 24.26 9.67 -8.22
N ASN A 312 23.85 10.19 -9.37
CA ASN A 312 24.61 10.09 -10.60
C ASN A 312 25.35 11.42 -10.85
N PRO A 313 26.68 11.46 -10.71
CA PRO A 313 27.45 12.69 -10.88
C PRO A 313 27.45 13.22 -12.32
N GLU A 314 27.30 12.34 -13.33
CA GLU A 314 27.25 12.73 -14.74
C GLU A 314 25.94 13.45 -15.08
N LEU A 315 24.83 13.04 -14.46
CA LEU A 315 23.52 13.63 -14.64
C LEU A 315 23.22 14.70 -13.60
N ASN A 316 24.13 14.92 -12.64
CA ASN A 316 23.93 15.82 -11.50
C ASN A 316 22.63 15.54 -10.73
N THR A 317 22.33 14.24 -10.51
CA THR A 317 21.16 13.81 -9.72
C THR A 317 21.59 13.37 -8.32
N LEU A 318 20.71 13.57 -7.36
CA LEU A 318 20.88 13.09 -5.98
C LEU A 318 20.47 11.61 -5.90
N GLY A 319 21.03 10.90 -4.91
CA GLY A 319 20.60 9.58 -4.54
C GLY A 319 19.29 9.60 -3.72
N LYS A 320 18.88 8.44 -3.29
CA LYS A 320 17.68 8.26 -2.44
C LYS A 320 17.87 8.76 -0.99
N VAL A 321 19.13 9.08 -0.63
CA VAL A 321 19.50 9.67 0.65
C VAL A 321 20.42 10.85 0.40
N VAL A 322 20.32 11.89 1.26
CA VAL A 322 21.13 13.12 1.15
C VAL A 322 21.77 13.45 2.48
N GLU A 323 23.07 13.70 2.45
CA GLU A 323 23.81 14.09 3.67
C GLU A 323 23.33 15.42 4.21
N ARG A 324 23.19 15.48 5.53
CA ARG A 324 22.75 16.66 6.28
C ARG A 324 23.97 17.54 6.60
N GLU A 325 23.75 18.84 6.76
CA GLU A 325 24.79 19.76 7.25
C GLU A 325 25.22 19.45 8.70
N SER A 326 24.33 18.82 9.48
CA SER A 326 24.61 18.40 10.86
C SER A 326 23.79 17.18 11.23
N GLU A 327 24.37 16.36 12.10
CA GLU A 327 23.69 15.21 12.68
C GLU A 327 22.43 15.62 13.44
N ILE A 328 21.46 14.70 13.47
CA ILE A 328 20.23 14.84 14.24
C ILE A 328 20.06 13.64 15.16
N THR A 329 19.65 13.89 16.40
CA THR A 329 19.47 12.86 17.42
C THR A 329 18.06 12.91 18.01
N LEU A 330 17.42 11.76 18.14
CA LEU A 330 16.18 11.56 18.89
C LEU A 330 16.17 10.14 19.49
N ASP A 331 15.79 10.00 20.75
CA ASP A 331 15.65 8.72 21.46
C ASP A 331 16.89 7.80 21.37
N GLY A 332 18.08 8.39 21.44
CA GLY A 332 19.35 7.65 21.34
C GLY A 332 19.74 7.22 19.91
N LEU A 333 18.93 7.53 18.91
CA LEU A 333 19.21 7.31 17.51
C LEU A 333 19.84 8.56 16.90
N THR A 334 21.00 8.43 16.26
CA THR A 334 21.73 9.54 15.64
C THR A 334 22.05 9.22 14.18
N GLY A 335 21.71 10.13 13.28
CA GLY A 335 22.03 9.98 11.86
C GLY A 335 22.23 11.33 11.17
N ASN A 336 22.86 11.31 10.01
CA ASN A 336 23.19 12.51 9.25
C ASN A 336 22.80 12.42 7.75
N TYR A 337 21.87 11.51 7.40
CA TYR A 337 21.32 11.42 6.06
C TYR A 337 19.80 11.48 6.11
N ASP A 338 19.21 12.40 5.35
CA ASP A 338 17.77 12.46 5.11
C ASP A 338 17.37 11.46 4.02
N VAL A 339 16.22 10.80 4.17
CA VAL A 339 15.57 10.06 3.09
C VAL A 339 15.06 11.04 2.03
N PHE A 340 15.42 10.82 0.76
CA PHE A 340 15.13 11.75 -0.34
C PHE A 340 14.47 11.06 -1.54
N VAL A 341 13.74 9.97 -1.34
CA VAL A 341 13.03 9.26 -2.42
C VAL A 341 11.91 10.12 -3.02
N TYR A 342 11.29 10.95 -2.21
CA TYR A 342 10.17 11.81 -2.60
C TYR A 342 10.54 13.28 -2.39
N PRO A 343 11.13 13.95 -3.40
CA PRO A 343 11.75 15.28 -3.24
C PRO A 343 10.76 16.44 -3.14
N SER A 344 9.46 16.20 -3.35
CA SER A 344 8.43 17.24 -3.27
C SER A 344 7.11 16.72 -2.68
N GLN A 345 6.26 17.64 -2.27
CA GLN A 345 4.90 17.34 -1.81
C GLN A 345 3.98 16.80 -2.93
N GLU A 346 4.39 16.89 -4.18
CA GLU A 346 3.66 16.40 -5.36
C GLU A 346 4.33 15.17 -5.99
N SER A 347 5.43 14.67 -5.41
CA SER A 347 6.10 13.45 -5.88
C SER A 347 5.13 12.28 -5.86
N SER A 348 5.05 11.54 -6.96
CA SER A 348 4.21 10.35 -7.05
C SER A 348 4.82 9.18 -6.28
N ILE A 349 3.97 8.31 -5.73
CA ILE A 349 4.38 7.07 -5.05
C ILE A 349 3.95 5.89 -5.93
N PRO A 350 4.86 4.97 -6.31
CA PRO A 350 4.49 3.85 -7.17
C PRO A 350 3.52 2.89 -6.47
N ILE A 351 2.47 2.50 -7.19
CA ILE A 351 1.65 1.33 -6.87
C ILE A 351 2.40 0.08 -7.32
N ILE A 352 2.89 0.11 -8.57
CA ILE A 352 3.78 -0.89 -9.14
C ILE A 352 4.48 -0.31 -10.36
N ARG A 353 5.77 -0.60 -10.56
CA ARG A 353 6.59 -0.10 -11.65
C ARG A 353 7.53 -1.16 -12.20
N ASN A 354 8.06 -0.95 -13.41
CA ASN A 354 8.82 -1.95 -14.14
C ASN A 354 10.09 -2.43 -13.41
N GLU A 355 10.75 -1.58 -12.64
CA GLU A 355 11.91 -2.00 -11.84
C GLU A 355 11.55 -3.13 -10.87
N GLU A 356 10.37 -3.07 -10.22
CA GLU A 356 9.89 -4.17 -9.38
C GLU A 356 9.60 -5.43 -10.21
N LEU A 357 9.03 -5.28 -11.42
CA LEU A 357 8.71 -6.43 -12.29
C LEU A 357 10.00 -7.14 -12.76
N ILE A 358 11.05 -6.40 -13.07
CA ILE A 358 12.35 -6.98 -13.41
C ILE A 358 12.92 -7.77 -12.23
N LEU A 359 12.79 -7.25 -11.01
CA LEU A 359 13.22 -7.94 -9.80
C LEU A 359 12.36 -9.16 -9.47
N LEU A 360 11.04 -9.11 -9.71
CA LEU A 360 10.16 -10.28 -9.62
C LEU A 360 10.49 -11.34 -10.69
N TYR A 361 10.87 -10.90 -11.90
CA TYR A 361 11.32 -11.80 -12.95
C TYR A 361 12.63 -12.49 -12.56
N ALA A 362 13.58 -11.75 -12.00
CA ALA A 362 14.82 -12.33 -11.47
C ALA A 362 14.47 -13.38 -10.40
N GLU A 363 13.67 -13.03 -9.39
CA GLU A 363 13.23 -13.92 -8.31
C GLU A 363 12.61 -15.21 -8.87
N ALA A 364 11.69 -15.09 -9.84
CA ALA A 364 10.99 -16.23 -10.41
C ALA A 364 11.88 -17.18 -11.24
N ASN A 365 13.05 -16.72 -11.66
CA ASN A 365 13.97 -17.48 -12.50
C ASN A 365 15.18 -18.05 -11.73
N ILE A 366 15.42 -17.67 -10.49
CA ILE A 366 16.59 -18.14 -9.68
C ILE A 366 16.73 -19.65 -9.76
N ASN A 367 15.67 -20.40 -9.52
CA ASN A 367 15.71 -21.88 -9.48
C ASN A 367 15.45 -22.56 -10.83
N SER A 368 14.81 -21.87 -11.79
CA SER A 368 14.38 -22.47 -13.06
C SER A 368 15.29 -22.12 -14.24
N ASN A 369 15.82 -20.90 -14.24
CA ASN A 369 16.68 -20.37 -15.28
C ASN A 369 17.65 -19.30 -14.71
N PRO A 370 18.70 -19.71 -13.97
CA PRO A 370 19.63 -18.77 -13.33
C PRO A 370 20.25 -17.75 -14.28
N GLY A 371 20.43 -18.11 -15.56
CA GLY A 371 20.96 -17.19 -16.58
C GLY A 371 20.04 -15.99 -16.81
N GLU A 372 18.72 -16.21 -16.86
CA GLU A 372 17.74 -15.14 -17.00
C GLU A 372 17.67 -14.29 -15.70
N ALA A 373 17.77 -14.93 -14.54
CA ALA A 373 17.83 -14.20 -13.27
C ALA A 373 19.03 -13.26 -13.23
N ILE A 374 20.22 -13.72 -13.62
CA ILE A 374 21.45 -12.91 -13.69
C ILE A 374 21.29 -11.77 -14.72
N ALA A 375 20.71 -12.06 -15.89
CA ALA A 375 20.48 -11.04 -16.90
C ALA A 375 19.57 -9.91 -16.40
N ALA A 376 18.49 -10.24 -15.70
CA ALA A 376 17.58 -9.28 -15.09
C ALA A 376 18.26 -8.48 -13.96
N LEU A 377 19.03 -9.15 -13.09
CA LEU A 377 19.81 -8.48 -12.04
C LEU A 377 20.84 -7.53 -12.62
N ASN A 378 21.53 -7.92 -13.70
CA ASN A 378 22.51 -7.06 -14.37
C ASN A 378 21.85 -5.81 -14.98
N LEU A 379 20.63 -5.91 -15.51
CA LEU A 379 19.90 -4.74 -15.98
C LEU A 379 19.67 -3.72 -14.86
N ILE A 380 19.31 -4.19 -13.66
CA ILE A 380 19.15 -3.32 -12.48
C ILE A 380 20.50 -2.74 -12.05
N ARG A 381 21.54 -3.56 -11.95
CA ARG A 381 22.89 -3.14 -11.55
C ARG A 381 23.44 -2.08 -12.51
N GLU A 382 23.41 -2.34 -13.80
CA GLU A 382 23.89 -1.41 -14.83
C GLU A 382 23.15 -0.07 -14.80
N SER A 383 21.82 -0.08 -14.59
CA SER A 383 21.05 1.14 -14.45
C SER A 383 21.37 1.93 -13.17
N ALA A 384 21.88 1.24 -12.15
CA ALA A 384 22.38 1.83 -10.91
C ALA A 384 23.87 2.26 -11.00
N GLY A 385 24.52 2.12 -12.15
CA GLY A 385 25.94 2.45 -12.34
C GLY A 385 26.91 1.40 -11.80
N LEU A 386 26.43 0.19 -11.51
CA LEU A 386 27.22 -0.91 -10.97
C LEU A 386 27.70 -1.84 -12.08
N ASP A 387 28.84 -2.49 -11.85
CA ASP A 387 29.32 -3.56 -12.73
C ASP A 387 28.37 -4.76 -12.73
N PRO A 388 28.33 -5.56 -13.81
CA PRO A 388 27.58 -6.80 -13.83
C PRO A 388 27.94 -7.73 -12.68
N TYR A 389 26.97 -8.52 -12.23
CA TYR A 389 27.15 -9.51 -11.16
C TYR A 389 28.19 -10.56 -11.54
N THR A 390 29.16 -10.79 -10.66
CA THR A 390 30.25 -11.75 -10.83
C THR A 390 30.35 -12.77 -9.69
N GLY A 391 29.33 -12.79 -8.78
CA GLY A 391 29.29 -13.73 -7.68
C GLY A 391 28.88 -15.15 -8.09
N ASP A 392 28.67 -16.01 -7.10
CA ASP A 392 28.24 -17.39 -7.29
C ASP A 392 26.83 -17.45 -7.91
N THR A 393 26.58 -18.50 -8.71
CA THR A 393 25.35 -18.64 -9.49
C THR A 393 24.38 -19.68 -8.92
N ASP A 394 24.65 -20.17 -7.71
CA ASP A 394 23.70 -21.01 -7.00
C ASP A 394 22.48 -20.21 -6.48
N ALA A 395 21.43 -20.93 -6.12
CA ALA A 395 20.16 -20.29 -5.75
C ALA A 395 20.28 -19.41 -4.49
N ALA A 396 21.17 -19.74 -3.55
CA ALA A 396 21.34 -18.96 -2.33
C ALA A 396 22.00 -17.60 -2.68
N ALA A 397 23.11 -17.62 -3.41
CA ALA A 397 23.83 -16.44 -3.82
C ALA A 397 22.97 -15.51 -4.70
N LEU A 398 22.19 -16.07 -5.65
CA LEU A 398 21.28 -15.29 -6.48
C LEU A 398 20.11 -14.72 -5.68
N THR A 399 19.65 -15.41 -4.64
CA THR A 399 18.62 -14.88 -3.72
C THR A 399 19.19 -13.72 -2.91
N ASP A 400 20.42 -13.82 -2.43
CA ASP A 400 21.11 -12.76 -1.70
C ASP A 400 21.26 -11.51 -2.59
N GLU A 401 21.73 -11.69 -3.81
CA GLU A 401 21.85 -10.58 -4.77
C GLU A 401 20.51 -9.98 -5.13
N MET A 402 19.48 -10.78 -5.38
CA MET A 402 18.13 -10.28 -5.68
C MET A 402 17.57 -9.46 -4.52
N LEU A 403 17.70 -9.92 -3.27
CA LEU A 403 17.27 -9.19 -2.08
C LEU A 403 18.08 -7.90 -1.87
N ASN A 404 19.38 -7.93 -2.17
CA ASN A 404 20.23 -6.77 -2.13
C ASN A 404 19.78 -5.72 -3.17
N GLN A 405 19.57 -6.13 -4.42
CA GLN A 405 19.08 -5.21 -5.45
C GLN A 405 17.68 -4.65 -5.10
N ARG A 406 16.75 -5.46 -4.55
CA ARG A 406 15.45 -4.99 -4.08
C ARG A 406 15.57 -3.95 -2.95
N ARG A 407 16.50 -4.14 -2.00
CA ARG A 407 16.75 -3.21 -0.90
C ARG A 407 17.05 -1.79 -1.40
N TYR A 408 17.89 -1.66 -2.43
CA TYR A 408 18.28 -0.35 -2.97
C TYR A 408 17.27 0.19 -3.99
N SER A 409 16.75 -0.65 -4.86
CA SER A 409 15.78 -0.26 -5.88
C SER A 409 14.43 0.18 -5.28
N LEU A 410 13.93 -0.52 -4.28
CA LEU A 410 12.60 -0.32 -3.71
C LEU A 410 12.65 0.35 -2.31
N TYR A 411 13.74 1.06 -2.00
CA TYR A 411 13.95 1.75 -0.74
C TYR A 411 12.84 2.76 -0.45
N ALA A 412 12.28 2.69 0.76
CA ALA A 412 11.15 3.51 1.23
C ALA A 412 9.84 3.35 0.41
N GLU A 413 9.70 2.23 -0.31
CA GLU A 413 8.50 1.84 -1.05
C GLU A 413 7.72 0.70 -0.36
N GLY A 414 8.04 0.39 0.91
CA GLY A 414 7.32 -0.58 1.75
C GLY A 414 7.60 -2.04 1.46
N HIS A 415 8.74 -2.38 0.82
CA HIS A 415 9.06 -3.75 0.42
C HIS A 415 10.01 -4.48 1.37
N ARG A 416 11.02 -3.81 1.93
CA ARG A 416 12.12 -4.44 2.67
C ARG A 416 11.65 -5.38 3.77
N TRP A 417 10.75 -4.91 4.65
CA TRP A 417 10.23 -5.74 5.75
C TRP A 417 9.50 -6.98 5.27
N ILE A 418 8.69 -6.86 4.21
CA ILE A 418 7.97 -7.97 3.61
C ILE A 418 8.96 -8.97 2.99
N ASP A 419 9.98 -8.50 2.29
CA ASP A 419 10.97 -9.35 1.64
C ASP A 419 11.78 -10.17 2.66
N VAL A 420 12.40 -9.52 3.66
CA VAL A 420 13.18 -10.24 4.68
C VAL A 420 12.31 -11.24 5.47
N ARG A 421 11.05 -10.91 5.72
CA ARG A 421 10.09 -11.80 6.37
C ARG A 421 9.76 -13.01 5.51
N ARG A 422 9.50 -12.82 4.20
CA ARG A 422 9.20 -13.91 3.26
C ARG A 422 10.34 -14.91 3.15
N TYR A 423 11.56 -14.44 3.28
CA TYR A 423 12.78 -15.27 3.21
C TYR A 423 13.28 -15.75 4.57
N GLY A 424 12.56 -15.48 5.68
CA GLY A 424 12.94 -15.90 7.03
C GLY A 424 14.20 -15.21 7.55
N ARG A 425 14.47 -13.96 7.15
CA ARG A 425 15.69 -13.20 7.43
C ARG A 425 15.46 -11.98 8.32
N LEU A 426 14.43 -12.01 9.17
CA LEU A 426 14.14 -10.90 10.10
C LEU A 426 15.29 -10.65 11.08
N ASP A 427 16.03 -11.69 11.44
CA ASP A 427 17.20 -11.63 12.32
C ASP A 427 18.44 -11.00 11.68
N GLU A 428 18.43 -10.76 10.36
CA GLU A 428 19.46 -9.99 9.65
C GLU A 428 19.22 -8.47 9.74
N LEU A 429 18.05 -8.02 10.21
CA LEU A 429 17.77 -6.60 10.33
C LEU A 429 18.56 -5.99 11.50
N PRO A 430 19.22 -4.83 11.28
CA PRO A 430 20.07 -4.22 12.31
C PRO A 430 19.25 -3.71 13.49
N LEU A 431 19.82 -3.84 14.69
CA LEU A 431 19.32 -3.22 15.92
C LEU A 431 20.18 -1.99 16.20
N ALA A 432 19.58 -0.81 16.20
CA ALA A 432 20.30 0.44 16.43
C ALA A 432 20.58 0.66 17.93
N ARG A 433 19.74 0.11 18.79
CA ARG A 433 19.88 0.14 20.26
C ARG A 433 19.80 -1.30 20.79
N PRO A 434 20.45 -1.61 21.93
CA PRO A 434 20.43 -2.96 22.51
C PRO A 434 19.03 -3.47 22.90
N GLU A 435 18.12 -2.54 23.17
CA GLU A 435 16.72 -2.81 23.55
C GLU A 435 15.77 -2.93 22.35
N ASP A 436 16.21 -2.63 21.13
CA ASP A 436 15.37 -2.75 19.93
C ASP A 436 15.02 -4.21 19.62
N ASP A 437 13.86 -4.43 19.03
CA ASP A 437 13.39 -5.74 18.58
C ASP A 437 12.78 -5.64 17.16
N VAL A 438 12.63 -6.78 16.49
CA VAL A 438 12.08 -6.84 15.13
C VAL A 438 10.77 -7.61 15.14
N PHE A 439 9.69 -6.91 14.79
CA PHE A 439 8.38 -7.52 14.70
C PHE A 439 8.16 -8.22 13.35
N SER A 440 7.54 -9.39 13.39
CA SER A 440 7.14 -10.13 12.19
C SER A 440 5.79 -9.70 11.64
N GLN A 441 4.94 -9.02 12.45
CA GLN A 441 3.56 -8.66 12.10
C GLN A 441 2.96 -7.70 13.11
N PHE A 442 1.97 -6.94 12.68
CA PHE A 442 1.10 -6.17 13.56
C PHE A 442 -0.01 -7.05 14.15
N PRO A 443 -0.50 -6.71 15.36
CA PRO A 443 -1.72 -7.31 15.89
C PRO A 443 -2.93 -6.88 15.06
N ILE A 444 -4.01 -7.67 15.12
CA ILE A 444 -5.32 -7.27 14.59
C ILE A 444 -5.85 -6.09 15.41
N PRO A 445 -6.38 -5.03 14.79
CA PRO A 445 -6.96 -3.89 15.50
C PRO A 445 -8.03 -4.31 16.52
N LEU A 446 -8.02 -3.68 17.68
CA LEU A 446 -8.98 -3.95 18.75
C LEU A 446 -10.47 -3.78 18.29
N THR A 447 -10.69 -2.89 17.32
CA THR A 447 -12.03 -2.62 16.76
C THR A 447 -12.63 -3.78 15.96
N GLU A 448 -11.80 -4.76 15.56
CA GLU A 448 -12.30 -5.92 14.79
C GLU A 448 -13.06 -6.94 15.64
N GLY A 449 -13.08 -6.78 16.95
CA GLY A 449 -13.73 -7.69 17.89
C GLY A 449 -13.01 -9.05 17.97
N ASN A 450 -13.01 -9.62 19.16
CA ASN A 450 -12.59 -11.01 19.39
C ASN A 450 -13.75 -11.97 19.12
#